data_f7e9d321c69c8d94d0e1f249e891c9c9
#
_entry.id   f7e9d321c69c8d94d0e1f249e891c9c9
#
_cell.length_a   1.000
_cell.length_b   1.000
_cell.length_c   1.000
_cell.angle_alpha   90.00
_cell.angle_beta   90.00
_cell.angle_gamma   90.00
#
_symmetry.space_group_name_H-M   'P 1'
#
loop_
_entity.id
_entity.type
_entity.pdbx_description
1 polymer ?
#
loop_
_entity_poly.entity_id
_entity_poly.type
_entity_poly.pdbx_seq_one_letter_code
_entity_poly.pdbx_strand_id
1 'polypeptide(L)'
;MRYCLNERANLLTFLRIAMKRRKVEFSSHTANLALLRNCVRDFLNGYPFSEKQRLLMVLGVDEACTNVIRYAYRLRDDQLISLRMEGLRKCVRMRLRDYGEQVLPHEMKGRSHDMIKPGGLGLYLIRNAFDEVDYIHKGRGTELVLTKNLE
;
A
#
# COMPACT_ATOMS: atom_id res chain seq x y z
N MET A 1 -15.85 20.95 -35.15
CA MET A 1 -14.87 21.65 -34.32
C MET A 1 -15.20 21.69 -32.81
N ARG A 2 -15.94 20.71 -32.28
CA ARG A 2 -16.34 20.65 -30.87
C ARG A 2 -15.71 19.48 -30.09
N TYR A 3 -14.94 18.61 -30.72
CA TYR A 3 -14.34 17.42 -30.06
C TYR A 3 -12.97 17.65 -29.41
N CYS A 4 -12.21 18.66 -29.86
CA CYS A 4 -10.85 18.92 -29.33
C CYS A 4 -10.81 19.56 -27.92
N LEU A 5 -11.86 20.25 -27.47
CA LEU A 5 -11.87 20.92 -26.17
C LEU A 5 -12.10 19.97 -25.00
N ASN A 6 -12.83 18.86 -25.25
CA ASN A 6 -13.16 17.90 -24.21
C ASN A 6 -11.97 16.97 -23.89
N GLU A 7 -11.14 16.64 -24.87
CA GLU A 7 -9.94 15.80 -24.66
C GLU A 7 -8.85 16.54 -23.88
N ARG A 8 -8.65 17.84 -24.13
CA ARG A 8 -7.67 18.65 -23.37
C ARG A 8 -8.10 18.85 -21.93
N ALA A 9 -9.38 19.08 -21.66
CA ALA A 9 -9.93 19.20 -20.34
C ALA A 9 -9.81 17.88 -19.57
N ASN A 10 -10.08 16.73 -20.22
CA ASN A 10 -9.92 15.41 -19.67
C ASN A 10 -8.44 15.09 -19.38
N LEU A 11 -7.53 15.45 -20.30
CA LEU A 11 -6.10 15.23 -20.13
C LEU A 11 -5.51 16.06 -18.98
N LEU A 12 -5.90 17.32 -18.84
CA LEU A 12 -5.47 18.19 -17.74
C LEU A 12 -6.04 17.72 -16.40
N THR A 13 -7.29 17.27 -16.37
CA THR A 13 -7.92 16.69 -15.19
C THR A 13 -7.24 15.38 -14.82
N PHE A 14 -6.95 14.53 -15.80
CA PHE A 14 -6.23 13.27 -15.59
C PHE A 14 -4.79 13.51 -15.08
N LEU A 15 -4.06 14.48 -15.66
CA LEU A 15 -2.72 14.86 -15.20
C LEU A 15 -2.75 15.44 -13.77
N ARG A 16 -3.78 16.18 -13.42
CA ARG A 16 -3.97 16.74 -12.07
C ARG A 16 -4.30 15.66 -11.03
N ILE A 17 -5.05 14.63 -11.41
CA ILE A 17 -5.36 13.46 -10.59
C ILE A 17 -4.11 12.60 -10.42
N ALA A 18 -3.35 12.37 -11.50
CA ALA A 18 -2.17 11.50 -11.51
C ALA A 18 -0.98 12.02 -10.69
N MET A 19 -0.96 13.30 -10.29
CA MET A 19 0.15 13.88 -9.52
C MET A 19 -0.18 14.13 -8.04
N LYS A 20 -1.25 13.52 -7.51
CA LYS A 20 -1.57 13.59 -6.08
C LYS A 20 -0.50 12.91 -5.24
N ARG A 21 -0.11 13.56 -4.15
CA ARG A 21 0.76 12.98 -3.11
C ARG A 21 0.07 13.09 -1.76
N ARG A 22 0.16 12.05 -0.97
CA ARG A 22 -0.34 12.02 0.40
C ARG A 22 0.65 11.25 1.28
N LYS A 23 0.93 11.79 2.45
CA LYS A 23 1.71 11.11 3.49
C LYS A 23 0.87 11.03 4.75
N VAL A 24 0.84 9.87 5.39
CA VAL A 24 0.25 9.66 6.71
C VAL A 24 1.28 8.98 7.62
N GLU A 25 1.32 9.39 8.87
CA GLU A 25 2.17 8.82 9.91
C GLU A 25 1.31 8.47 11.11
N PHE A 26 1.52 7.30 11.66
CA PHE A 26 0.72 6.78 12.76
C PHE A 26 1.52 5.80 13.62
N SER A 27 1.08 5.57 14.86
CA SER A 27 1.68 4.55 15.70
C SER A 27 1.22 3.16 15.28
N SER A 28 2.04 2.16 15.58
CA SER A 28 1.77 0.75 15.28
C SER A 28 0.61 0.13 16.09
N HIS A 29 -0.18 0.96 16.77
CA HIS A 29 -1.39 0.51 17.44
C HIS A 29 -2.44 0.04 16.42
N THR A 30 -2.98 -1.16 16.62
CA THR A 30 -3.92 -1.80 15.66
C THR A 30 -5.20 -1.00 15.43
N ALA A 31 -5.63 -0.17 16.38
CA ALA A 31 -6.77 0.73 16.22
C ALA A 31 -6.58 1.74 15.06
N ASN A 32 -5.34 2.05 14.68
CA ASN A 32 -5.03 2.96 13.59
C ASN A 32 -5.24 2.34 12.20
N LEU A 33 -5.36 1.01 12.09
CA LEU A 33 -5.55 0.33 10.82
C LEU A 33 -6.87 0.71 10.12
N ALA A 34 -7.94 0.96 10.88
CA ALA A 34 -9.21 1.41 10.31
C ALA A 34 -9.07 2.79 9.66
N LEU A 35 -8.36 3.72 10.30
CA LEU A 35 -8.07 5.05 9.78
C LEU A 35 -7.18 4.97 8.52
N LEU A 36 -6.17 4.11 8.55
CA LEU A 36 -5.30 3.84 7.42
C LEU A 36 -6.09 3.35 6.20
N ARG A 37 -6.98 2.35 6.38
CA ARG A 37 -7.83 1.83 5.30
C ARG A 37 -8.68 2.93 4.66
N ASN A 38 -9.25 3.83 5.46
CA ASN A 38 -10.01 4.96 4.96
C ASN A 38 -9.13 5.94 4.16
N CYS A 39 -7.94 6.26 4.67
CA CYS A 39 -6.99 7.13 3.97
C CYS A 39 -6.58 6.56 2.60
N VAL A 40 -6.31 5.26 2.52
CA VAL A 40 -5.96 4.58 1.27
C VAL A 40 -7.14 4.57 0.30
N ARG A 41 -8.34 4.24 0.79
CA ARG A 41 -9.57 4.26 -0.03
C ARG A 41 -9.83 5.64 -0.63
N ASP A 42 -9.77 6.68 0.18
CA ASP A 42 -9.98 8.06 -0.25
C ASP A 42 -8.96 8.51 -1.28
N PHE A 43 -7.69 8.10 -1.11
CA PHE A 43 -6.65 8.39 -2.09
C PHE A 43 -6.94 7.70 -3.42
N LEU A 44 -7.32 6.42 -3.39
CA LEU A 44 -7.58 5.60 -4.58
C LEU A 44 -8.85 6.01 -5.35
N ASN A 45 -9.82 6.66 -4.70
CA ASN A 45 -11.04 7.15 -5.35
C ASN A 45 -10.76 8.18 -6.46
N GLY A 46 -9.59 8.80 -6.46
CA GLY A 46 -9.16 9.72 -7.52
C GLY A 46 -8.59 9.04 -8.76
N TYR A 47 -8.54 7.70 -8.82
CA TYR A 47 -7.89 6.95 -9.92
C TYR A 47 -8.87 5.99 -10.59
N PRO A 48 -8.64 5.64 -11.88
CA PRO A 48 -9.55 4.82 -12.68
C PRO A 48 -9.43 3.31 -12.37
N PHE A 49 -9.38 2.96 -11.11
CA PHE A 49 -9.43 1.56 -10.68
C PHE A 49 -10.87 1.09 -10.47
N SER A 50 -11.14 -0.17 -10.78
CA SER A 50 -12.41 -0.78 -10.41
C SER A 50 -12.58 -0.84 -8.89
N GLU A 51 -13.81 -1.00 -8.43
CA GLU A 51 -14.09 -1.16 -7.00
C GLU A 51 -13.36 -2.37 -6.40
N LYS A 52 -13.32 -3.48 -7.16
CA LYS A 52 -12.58 -4.69 -6.78
C LYS A 52 -11.07 -4.42 -6.64
N GLN A 53 -10.46 -3.70 -7.58
CA GLN A 53 -9.04 -3.35 -7.52
C GLN A 53 -8.75 -2.45 -6.32
N ARG A 54 -9.58 -1.43 -6.08
CA ARG A 54 -9.44 -0.55 -4.90
C ARG A 54 -9.53 -1.33 -3.59
N LEU A 55 -10.52 -2.22 -3.47
CA LEU A 55 -10.68 -3.07 -2.30
C LEU A 55 -9.45 -3.95 -2.06
N LEU A 56 -8.93 -4.62 -3.10
CA LEU A 56 -7.73 -5.44 -2.98
C LEU A 56 -6.51 -4.63 -2.56
N MET A 57 -6.33 -3.42 -3.09
CA MET A 57 -5.22 -2.54 -2.71
C MET A 57 -5.34 -2.08 -1.25
N VAL A 58 -6.53 -1.73 -0.79
CA VAL A 58 -6.77 -1.38 0.62
C VAL A 58 -6.43 -2.56 1.53
N LEU A 59 -6.88 -3.76 1.21
CA LEU A 59 -6.57 -4.99 1.98
C LEU A 59 -5.08 -5.32 1.92
N GLY A 60 -4.42 -5.16 0.77
CA GLY A 60 -2.99 -5.39 0.62
C GLY A 60 -2.14 -4.45 1.49
N VAL A 61 -2.50 -3.16 1.57
CA VAL A 61 -1.82 -2.20 2.45
C VAL A 61 -2.09 -2.51 3.92
N ASP A 62 -3.33 -2.88 4.27
CA ASP A 62 -3.70 -3.27 5.63
C ASP A 62 -2.88 -4.48 6.10
N GLU A 63 -2.75 -5.50 5.26
CA GLU A 63 -1.90 -6.66 5.53
C GLU A 63 -0.42 -6.31 5.64
N ALA A 64 0.08 -5.42 4.78
CA ALA A 64 1.46 -4.96 4.87
C ALA A 64 1.74 -4.26 6.20
N CYS A 65 0.82 -3.40 6.67
CA CYS A 65 0.93 -2.76 7.98
C CYS A 65 0.82 -3.75 9.13
N THR A 66 -0.08 -4.73 9.04
CA THR A 66 -0.23 -5.81 10.02
C THR A 66 1.07 -6.62 10.12
N ASN A 67 1.74 -6.90 9.01
CA ASN A 67 3.03 -7.58 8.99
C ASN A 67 4.12 -6.74 9.67
N VAL A 68 4.17 -5.43 9.44
CA VAL A 68 5.08 -4.53 10.16
C VAL A 68 4.85 -4.60 11.68
N ILE A 69 3.60 -4.48 12.11
CA ILE A 69 3.25 -4.52 13.54
C ILE A 69 3.67 -5.86 14.16
N ARG A 70 3.37 -6.96 13.47
CA ARG A 70 3.60 -8.31 13.99
C ARG A 70 5.07 -8.70 13.99
N TYR A 71 5.76 -8.49 12.88
CA TYR A 71 7.11 -9.01 12.65
C TYR A 71 8.20 -7.98 12.90
N ALA A 72 8.10 -6.78 12.33
CA ALA A 72 9.14 -5.75 12.49
C ALA A 72 9.09 -5.12 13.88
N TYR A 73 7.91 -4.89 14.42
CA TYR A 73 7.73 -4.26 15.73
C TYR A 73 7.39 -5.22 16.86
N ARG A 74 7.21 -6.51 16.57
CA ARG A 74 6.91 -7.55 17.58
C ARG A 74 5.74 -7.17 18.48
N LEU A 75 4.65 -6.68 17.88
CA LEU A 75 3.41 -6.25 18.53
C LEU A 75 3.57 -5.03 19.46
N ARG A 76 4.67 -4.30 19.42
CA ARG A 76 4.75 -3.00 20.08
C ARG A 76 3.85 -2.01 19.36
N ASP A 77 3.07 -1.24 20.11
CA ASP A 77 2.00 -0.39 19.60
C ASP A 77 2.37 1.11 19.52
N ASP A 78 3.53 1.47 20.02
CA ASP A 78 4.06 2.84 20.14
C ASP A 78 5.08 3.21 19.05
N GLN A 79 5.27 2.35 18.04
CA GLN A 79 6.28 2.53 17.00
C GLN A 79 5.72 3.28 15.79
N LEU A 80 6.56 4.06 15.12
CA LEU A 80 6.16 4.86 13.97
C LEU A 80 6.03 4.01 12.71
N ILE A 81 4.91 4.16 12.00
CA ILE A 81 4.70 3.70 10.63
C ILE A 81 4.38 4.92 9.77
N SER A 82 5.02 5.01 8.61
CA SER A 82 4.76 6.06 7.62
C SER A 82 4.31 5.44 6.31
N LEU A 83 3.18 5.90 5.77
CA LEU A 83 2.71 5.55 4.44
C LEU A 83 2.71 6.79 3.55
N ARG A 84 3.46 6.72 2.44
CA ARG A 84 3.43 7.71 1.37
C ARG A 84 2.72 7.14 0.16
N MET A 85 1.76 7.85 -0.36
CA MET A 85 1.00 7.49 -1.55
C MET A 85 1.23 8.55 -2.62
N GLU A 86 1.57 8.12 -3.82
CA GLU A 86 1.90 8.98 -4.95
C GLU A 86 1.18 8.50 -6.20
N GLY A 87 0.44 9.39 -6.85
CA GLY A 87 0.00 9.19 -8.21
C GLY A 87 1.10 9.62 -9.17
N LEU A 88 1.48 8.73 -10.06
CA LEU A 88 2.43 8.96 -11.13
C LEU A 88 1.70 8.87 -12.48
N ARG A 89 2.37 9.26 -13.56
CA ARG A 89 1.74 9.32 -14.88
C ARG A 89 1.10 8.00 -15.33
N LYS A 90 1.70 6.87 -14.95
CA LYS A 90 1.28 5.53 -15.40
C LYS A 90 0.94 4.58 -14.26
N CYS A 91 1.11 4.98 -13.02
CA CYS A 91 0.87 4.11 -11.88
C CYS A 91 0.57 4.90 -10.61
N VAL A 92 0.00 4.20 -9.65
CA VAL A 92 -0.02 4.62 -8.24
C VAL A 92 1.09 3.86 -7.53
N ARG A 93 1.86 4.56 -6.71
CA ARG A 93 2.92 3.99 -5.89
C ARG A 93 2.67 4.29 -4.43
N MET A 94 2.80 3.28 -3.59
CA MET A 94 2.69 3.40 -2.15
C MET A 94 3.98 2.92 -1.50
N ARG A 95 4.50 3.68 -0.53
CA ARG A 95 5.72 3.38 0.20
C ARG A 95 5.39 3.29 1.68
N LEU A 96 5.45 2.09 2.21
CA LEU A 96 5.27 1.81 3.62
C LEU A 96 6.63 1.72 4.28
N ARG A 97 6.89 2.59 5.24
CA ARG A 97 8.18 2.70 5.94
C ARG A 97 8.02 2.32 7.41
N ASP A 98 8.81 1.40 7.86
CA ASP A 98 9.01 1.06 9.27
C ASP A 98 10.47 1.25 9.69
N TYR A 99 10.72 1.25 11.00
CA TYR A 99 12.02 1.40 11.63
C TYR A 99 12.31 0.24 12.59
N GLY A 100 11.63 -0.88 12.38
CA GLY A 100 11.73 -2.08 13.20
C GLY A 100 12.84 -3.04 12.75
N GLU A 101 12.70 -4.28 13.14
CA GLU A 101 13.58 -5.35 12.69
C GLU A 101 13.37 -5.63 11.20
N GLN A 102 14.47 -5.90 10.51
CA GLN A 102 14.41 -6.26 9.10
C GLN A 102 14.05 -7.73 8.97
N VAL A 103 12.83 -7.99 8.52
CA VAL A 103 12.28 -9.33 8.33
C VAL A 103 12.12 -9.59 6.84
N LEU A 104 12.63 -10.72 6.37
CA LEU A 104 12.48 -11.13 4.98
C LEU A 104 11.08 -11.74 4.73
N PRO A 105 10.51 -11.60 3.51
CA PRO A 105 9.18 -12.13 3.21
C PRO A 105 9.01 -13.63 3.52
N HIS A 106 10.06 -14.44 3.35
CA HIS A 106 10.00 -15.87 3.66
C HIS A 106 9.96 -16.16 5.17
N GLU A 107 10.43 -15.23 6.01
CA GLU A 107 10.35 -15.35 7.48
C GLU A 107 8.96 -14.98 8.00
N MET A 108 8.18 -14.23 7.22
CA MET A 108 6.78 -13.91 7.52
C MET A 108 5.82 -15.07 7.25
N LYS A 109 6.30 -16.14 6.62
CA LYS A 109 5.54 -17.38 6.45
C LYS A 109 5.53 -18.11 7.79
N GLY A 110 4.40 -18.11 8.47
CA GLY A 110 4.18 -18.94 9.65
C GLY A 110 4.65 -20.37 9.37
N ARG A 111 5.26 -21.00 10.39
CA ARG A 111 5.86 -22.35 10.32
C ARG A 111 4.96 -23.34 9.57
N SER A 112 5.60 -24.04 8.64
CA SER A 112 5.13 -25.05 7.69
C SER A 112 3.95 -25.93 8.09
N HIS A 113 3.20 -26.35 7.08
CA HIS A 113 2.43 -27.58 6.89
C HIS A 113 0.97 -27.69 7.34
N ASP A 114 0.32 -26.65 7.85
CA ASP A 114 -1.14 -26.74 7.95
C ASP A 114 -1.80 -25.71 7.02
N MET A 115 -2.60 -26.24 6.12
CA MET A 115 -3.44 -25.53 5.19
C MET A 115 -4.22 -24.41 5.90
N ILE A 116 -4.16 -23.19 5.34
CA ILE A 116 -4.87 -22.01 5.81
C ILE A 116 -4.35 -21.48 7.16
N LYS A 117 -3.09 -21.05 7.22
CA LYS A 117 -2.59 -20.22 8.31
C LYS A 117 -2.51 -18.74 7.90
N PRO A 118 -2.84 -17.79 8.83
CA PRO A 118 -3.01 -16.36 8.51
C PRO A 118 -1.82 -15.68 7.81
N GLY A 119 -0.58 -16.15 8.02
CA GLY A 119 0.62 -15.51 7.47
C GLY A 119 0.88 -15.73 5.97
N GLY A 120 0.37 -16.81 5.36
CA GLY A 120 0.56 -17.10 3.93
C GLY A 120 -0.43 -16.33 3.05
N LEU A 121 -1.64 -16.10 3.55
CA LEU A 121 -2.70 -15.39 2.84
C LEU A 121 -2.38 -13.89 2.71
N GLY A 122 -1.75 -13.29 3.71
CA GLY A 122 -1.42 -11.86 3.70
C GLY A 122 -0.45 -11.49 2.59
N LEU A 123 0.65 -12.24 2.42
CA LEU A 123 1.61 -12.02 1.32
C LEU A 123 0.97 -12.27 -0.05
N TYR A 124 0.08 -13.25 -0.16
CA TYR A 124 -0.69 -13.52 -1.36
C TYR A 124 -1.61 -12.33 -1.71
N LEU A 125 -2.32 -11.77 -0.72
CA LEU A 125 -3.16 -10.57 -0.90
C LEU A 125 -2.35 -9.38 -1.39
N ILE A 126 -1.18 -9.11 -0.81
CA ILE A 126 -0.30 -8.03 -1.23
C ILE A 126 0.12 -8.21 -2.69
N ARG A 127 0.57 -9.42 -3.06
CA ARG A 127 1.02 -9.73 -4.43
C ARG A 127 -0.10 -9.69 -5.47
N ASN A 128 -1.33 -10.01 -5.09
CA ASN A 128 -2.47 -9.90 -6.00
C ASN A 128 -3.01 -8.47 -6.14
N ALA A 129 -2.81 -7.66 -5.12
CA ALA A 129 -3.28 -6.27 -5.14
C ALA A 129 -2.41 -5.37 -6.02
N PHE A 130 -1.11 -5.63 -6.11
CA PHE A 130 -0.13 -4.77 -6.75
C PHE A 130 0.63 -5.52 -7.85
N ASP A 131 1.04 -4.77 -8.88
CA ASP A 131 1.78 -5.33 -10.02
C ASP A 131 3.27 -5.51 -9.68
N GLU A 132 3.82 -4.65 -8.80
CA GLU A 132 5.19 -4.73 -8.29
C GLU A 132 5.19 -4.60 -6.77
N VAL A 133 6.00 -5.42 -6.11
CA VAL A 133 6.15 -5.47 -4.65
C VAL A 133 7.62 -5.61 -4.31
N ASP A 134 8.23 -4.52 -3.83
CA ASP A 134 9.66 -4.47 -3.53
C ASP A 134 9.92 -4.18 -2.06
N TYR A 135 10.74 -5.02 -1.42
CA TYR A 135 11.22 -4.83 -0.05
C TYR A 135 12.62 -4.24 -0.09
N ILE A 136 12.77 -3.01 0.40
CA ILE A 136 14.04 -2.29 0.41
C ILE A 136 14.52 -2.16 1.85
N HIS A 137 15.59 -2.87 2.20
CA HIS A 137 16.25 -2.71 3.50
C HIS A 137 16.91 -1.33 3.56
N LYS A 138 16.67 -0.64 4.67
CA LYS A 138 17.29 0.65 4.99
C LYS A 138 18.39 0.45 6.05
N GLY A 139 19.07 1.49 6.45
CA GLY A 139 19.99 1.40 7.58
C GLY A 139 19.31 0.94 8.87
N ARG A 140 18.01 1.25 9.00
CA ARG A 140 17.13 0.75 10.06
C ARG A 140 15.73 0.51 9.48
N GLY A 141 15.19 -0.69 9.71
CA GLY A 141 13.87 -1.08 9.23
C GLY A 141 13.82 -1.29 7.72
N THR A 142 12.62 -1.27 7.16
CA THR A 142 12.33 -1.60 5.77
C THR A 142 11.42 -0.57 5.13
N GLU A 143 11.58 -0.34 3.85
CA GLU A 143 10.60 0.35 3.01
C GLU A 143 10.00 -0.66 2.03
N LEU A 144 8.70 -0.91 2.16
CA LEU A 144 7.94 -1.70 1.20
C LEU A 144 7.38 -0.77 0.14
N VAL A 145 7.72 -1.02 -1.11
CA VAL A 145 7.24 -0.26 -2.27
C VAL A 145 6.21 -1.10 -3.02
N LEU A 146 5.01 -0.58 -3.15
CA LEU A 146 3.88 -1.21 -3.81
C LEU A 146 3.48 -0.35 -5.02
N THR A 147 3.48 -0.94 -6.21
CA THR A 147 3.14 -0.23 -7.45
C THR A 147 1.95 -0.90 -8.13
N LYS A 148 0.95 -0.09 -8.49
CA LYS A 148 -0.21 -0.51 -9.30
C LYS A 148 -0.29 0.34 -10.56
N ASN A 149 -0.22 -0.29 -11.73
CA ASN A 149 -0.31 0.39 -13.02
C ASN A 149 -1.73 0.92 -13.27
N LEU A 150 -1.80 2.08 -13.89
CA LEU A 150 -3.03 2.62 -14.48
C LEU A 150 -3.17 2.02 -15.86
N GLU A 151 -4.25 1.32 -16.10
CA GLU A 151 -4.60 0.79 -17.42
C GLU A 151 -5.12 1.91 -18.34
#